data_a661a4689af800f7151edf20b07001f9
#
_entry.id   a661a4689af800f7151edf20b07001f9
#
_cell.length_a   1.000
_cell.length_b   1.000
_cell.length_c   1.000
_cell.angle_alpha   90.00
_cell.angle_beta   90.00
_cell.angle_gamma   90.00
#
_symmetry.space_group_name_H-M   'P 1'
#
loop_
_entity.id
_entity.type
_entity.pdbx_description
1 polymer ?
#
loop_
_entity_poly.entity_id
_entity_poly.type
_entity_poly.pdbx_seq_one_letter_code
_entity_poly.pdbx_strand_id
1 'polypeptide(L)'
;MKILFLVYHGFSEHSGISKKIHYQVKGLRENGHDVRLCYYAQSQNGHWCRFVDDEVIQDYGKGTLAGLRQRISYSCIYDYCIREKIEFVYARCFMNATPFLIRFFKKLRKAGIHSVTEIPTYEKYQDVDVNGRVWINIK
;
A
#
# COMPACT_ATOMS: atom_id res chain seq x y z
N MET A 1 10.90 4.64 -15.90
CA MET A 1 9.62 5.06 -15.29
C MET A 1 9.81 5.15 -13.78
N LYS A 2 9.29 6.22 -13.17
CA LYS A 2 9.29 6.40 -11.72
C LYS A 2 8.01 5.81 -11.11
N ILE A 3 8.19 4.82 -10.23
CA ILE A 3 7.09 4.03 -9.66
C ILE A 3 7.09 4.19 -8.14
N LEU A 4 5.93 4.50 -7.55
CA LEU A 4 5.70 4.37 -6.14
C LEU A 4 4.97 3.05 -5.85
N PHE A 5 5.62 2.15 -5.13
CA PHE A 5 5.02 0.92 -4.65
C PHE A 5 4.43 1.17 -3.26
N LEU A 6 3.10 1.27 -3.19
CA LEU A 6 2.38 1.64 -1.96
C LEU A 6 1.82 0.40 -1.28
N VAL A 7 2.23 0.16 -0.05
CA VAL A 7 1.72 -0.94 0.79
C VAL A 7 1.12 -0.43 2.09
N TYR A 8 0.14 -1.18 2.62
CA TYR A 8 -0.66 -0.78 3.78
C TYR A 8 -0.27 -1.47 5.08
N HIS A 9 0.85 -2.13 5.12
CA HIS A 9 1.35 -2.80 6.32
C HIS A 9 2.85 -2.57 6.46
N GLY A 10 3.31 -2.64 7.69
CA GLY A 10 4.74 -2.58 7.98
C GLY A 10 5.46 -3.83 7.49
N PHE A 11 6.75 -3.68 7.25
CA PHE A 11 7.61 -4.81 6.90
C PHE A 11 8.02 -5.57 8.15
N SER A 12 7.99 -6.91 8.02
CA SER A 12 8.53 -7.84 9.01
C SER A 12 9.42 -8.83 8.28
N GLU A 13 10.62 -9.06 8.78
CA GLU A 13 11.58 -10.01 8.19
C GLU A 13 11.03 -11.44 8.12
N HIS A 14 10.09 -11.77 8.99
CA HIS A 14 9.47 -13.09 9.06
C HIS A 14 8.21 -13.24 8.22
N SER A 15 7.72 -12.16 7.60
CA SER A 15 6.51 -12.18 6.79
C SER A 15 6.79 -12.60 5.35
N GLY A 16 6.12 -13.65 4.87
CA GLY A 16 6.19 -14.07 3.46
C GLY A 16 5.71 -12.98 2.50
N ILE A 17 4.75 -12.16 2.94
CA ILE A 17 4.24 -11.01 2.18
C ILE A 17 5.32 -9.95 2.00
N SER A 18 6.07 -9.65 3.07
CA SER A 18 7.18 -8.68 3.00
C SER A 18 8.27 -9.16 2.05
N LYS A 19 8.62 -10.43 2.09
CA LYS A 19 9.58 -11.03 1.15
C LYS A 19 9.10 -10.92 -0.29
N LYS A 20 7.82 -11.24 -0.56
CA LYS A 20 7.23 -11.12 -1.91
C LYS A 20 7.33 -9.68 -2.42
N ILE A 21 6.98 -8.69 -1.60
CA ILE A 21 7.05 -7.27 -1.97
C ILE A 21 8.49 -6.84 -2.27
N HIS A 22 9.45 -7.24 -1.42
CA HIS A 22 10.86 -6.96 -1.66
C HIS A 22 11.34 -7.50 -2.99
N TYR A 23 10.98 -8.75 -3.33
CA TYR A 23 11.34 -9.35 -4.63
C TYR A 23 10.67 -8.65 -5.81
N GLN A 24 9.42 -8.22 -5.66
CA GLN A 24 8.72 -7.45 -6.70
C GLN A 24 9.41 -6.11 -6.94
N VAL A 25 9.71 -5.36 -5.88
CA VAL A 25 10.44 -4.08 -5.98
C VAL A 25 11.82 -4.27 -6.57
N LYS A 26 12.56 -5.30 -6.11
CA LYS A 26 13.88 -5.64 -6.65
C LYS A 26 13.80 -5.94 -8.15
N GLY A 27 12.89 -6.81 -8.57
CA GLY A 27 12.73 -7.15 -9.98
C GLY A 27 12.39 -5.95 -10.87
N LEU A 28 11.55 -5.03 -10.39
CA LEU A 28 11.26 -3.80 -11.12
C LEU A 28 12.50 -2.89 -11.23
N ARG A 29 13.30 -2.77 -10.17
CA ARG A 29 14.56 -2.01 -10.17
C ARG A 29 15.59 -2.62 -11.13
N GLU A 30 15.73 -3.94 -11.14
CA GLU A 30 16.62 -4.68 -12.05
C GLU A 30 16.22 -4.51 -13.53
N ASN A 31 14.93 -4.28 -13.80
CA ASN A 31 14.41 -3.92 -15.12
C ASN A 31 14.52 -2.41 -15.46
N GLY A 32 15.30 -1.64 -14.69
CA GLY A 32 15.62 -0.24 -14.99
C GLY A 32 14.57 0.77 -14.57
N HIS A 33 13.62 0.39 -13.71
CA HIS A 33 12.64 1.34 -13.14
C HIS A 33 13.16 1.96 -11.85
N ASP A 34 12.90 3.26 -11.64
CA ASP A 34 13.13 3.94 -10.35
C ASP A 34 11.91 3.65 -9.44
N VAL A 35 12.05 2.63 -8.59
CA VAL A 35 10.95 2.18 -7.73
C VAL A 35 11.20 2.61 -6.30
N ARG A 36 10.25 3.35 -5.75
CA ARG A 36 10.22 3.77 -4.34
C ARG A 36 9.17 2.96 -3.59
N LEU A 37 9.53 2.48 -2.41
CA LEU A 37 8.66 1.67 -1.57
C LEU A 37 8.06 2.52 -0.46
N CYS A 38 6.73 2.72 -0.51
CA CYS A 38 5.99 3.47 0.50
C CYS A 38 5.23 2.51 1.43
N TYR A 39 5.50 2.60 2.72
CA TYR A 39 4.87 1.80 3.76
C TYR A 39 4.63 2.61 5.02
N TYR A 40 3.91 2.05 5.99
CA TYR A 40 3.79 2.66 7.31
C TYR A 40 4.24 1.69 8.40
N ALA A 41 4.86 2.25 9.43
CA ALA A 41 5.32 1.50 10.60
C ALA A 41 5.39 2.42 11.82
N GLN A 42 5.57 1.82 12.99
CA GLN A 42 5.96 2.57 14.17
C GLN A 42 7.47 2.81 14.14
N SER A 43 7.87 4.04 14.44
CA SER A 43 9.27 4.38 14.69
C SER A 43 9.74 3.79 16.01
N GLN A 44 11.05 3.83 16.27
CA GLN A 44 11.64 3.38 17.54
C GLN A 44 11.04 4.10 18.76
N ASN A 45 10.59 5.35 18.57
CA ASN A 45 9.93 6.14 19.61
C ASN A 45 8.42 5.86 19.76
N GLY A 46 7.89 4.87 19.04
CA GLY A 46 6.48 4.50 19.06
C GLY A 46 5.55 5.45 18.30
N HIS A 47 6.09 6.35 17.47
CA HIS A 47 5.31 7.20 16.57
C HIS A 47 4.87 6.42 15.35
N TRP A 48 3.62 6.59 14.96
CA TRP A 48 3.14 6.11 13.68
C TRP A 48 3.62 7.01 12.56
N CYS A 49 4.36 6.43 11.62
CA CYS A 49 4.99 7.17 10.52
C CYS A 49 4.70 6.53 9.17
N ARG A 50 4.71 7.36 8.15
CA ARG A 50 4.75 6.94 6.75
C ARG A 50 6.18 7.05 6.25
N PHE A 51 6.69 5.98 5.67
CA PHE A 51 8.04 5.89 5.14
C PHE A 51 8.03 5.76 3.63
N VAL A 52 9.06 6.28 2.99
CA VAL A 52 9.44 5.95 1.62
C VAL A 52 10.91 5.61 1.61
N ASP A 53 11.26 4.37 1.23
CA ASP A 53 12.64 3.85 1.24
C ASP A 53 13.39 4.17 2.54
N ASP A 54 12.74 3.90 3.69
CA ASP A 54 13.24 4.12 5.05
C ASP A 54 13.32 5.60 5.52
N GLU A 55 12.97 6.55 4.67
CA GLU A 55 12.82 7.95 5.06
C GLU A 55 11.40 8.26 5.54
N VAL A 56 11.27 8.96 6.66
CA VAL A 56 9.97 9.40 7.19
C VAL A 56 9.46 10.57 6.35
N ILE A 57 8.35 10.38 5.66
CA ILE A 57 7.68 11.46 4.92
C ILE A 57 6.55 12.11 5.71
N GLN A 58 6.02 11.43 6.73
CA GLN A 58 4.99 11.96 7.62
C GLN A 58 5.06 11.26 8.98
N ASP A 59 5.07 12.05 10.05
CA ASP A 59 4.89 11.60 11.44
C ASP A 59 3.48 11.97 11.89
N TYR A 60 2.72 10.99 12.36
CA TYR A 60 1.34 11.16 12.86
C TYR A 60 1.26 11.25 14.39
N GLY A 61 2.39 11.01 15.09
CA GLY A 61 2.47 10.97 16.54
C GLY A 61 2.16 9.61 17.13
N LYS A 62 1.82 9.60 18.43
CA LYS A 62 1.55 8.38 19.22
C LYS A 62 0.04 8.16 19.40
N GLY A 63 -0.28 6.92 19.76
CA GLY A 63 -1.61 6.52 20.19
C GLY A 63 -2.55 6.09 19.08
N THR A 64 -3.78 5.76 19.48
CA THR A 64 -4.80 5.18 18.59
C THR A 64 -5.26 6.15 17.50
N LEU A 65 -5.37 7.44 17.82
CA LEU A 65 -5.74 8.47 16.85
C LEU A 65 -4.68 8.64 15.76
N ALA A 66 -3.40 8.57 16.11
CA ALA A 66 -2.32 8.60 15.15
C ALA A 66 -2.37 7.37 14.23
N GLY A 67 -2.61 6.18 14.81
CA GLY A 67 -2.83 4.95 14.07
C GLY A 67 -4.03 5.00 13.11
N LEU A 68 -5.09 5.70 13.47
CA LEU A 68 -6.24 5.93 12.59
C LEU A 68 -5.90 6.93 11.47
N ARG A 69 -5.29 8.07 11.82
CA ARG A 69 -4.91 9.11 10.86
C ARG A 69 -4.02 8.58 9.74
N GLN A 70 -3.03 7.76 10.06
CA GLN A 70 -2.16 7.19 9.03
C GLN A 70 -2.92 6.31 8.02
N ARG A 71 -4.00 5.65 8.44
CA ARG A 71 -4.81 4.78 7.57
C ARG A 71 -5.69 5.54 6.59
N ILE A 72 -6.11 6.75 6.94
CA ILE A 72 -7.05 7.56 6.15
C ILE A 72 -6.40 8.77 5.48
N SER A 73 -5.17 9.12 5.86
CA SER A 73 -4.45 10.27 5.30
C SER A 73 -3.56 9.85 4.14
N TYR A 74 -3.87 10.37 2.96
CA TYR A 74 -3.11 10.13 1.72
C TYR A 74 -2.44 11.39 1.17
N SER A 75 -2.62 12.55 1.82
CA SER A 75 -2.10 13.83 1.33
C SER A 75 -0.59 13.82 1.21
N CYS A 76 0.13 13.33 2.22
CA CYS A 76 1.59 13.25 2.18
C CYS A 76 2.11 12.36 1.04
N ILE A 77 1.39 11.28 0.72
CA ILE A 77 1.74 10.39 -0.39
C ILE A 77 1.51 11.10 -1.72
N TYR A 78 0.39 11.81 -1.87
CA TYR A 78 0.09 12.59 -3.06
C TYR A 78 1.13 13.69 -3.27
N ASP A 79 1.46 14.46 -2.22
CA ASP A 79 2.46 15.53 -2.27
C ASP A 79 3.84 14.98 -2.63
N TYR A 80 4.20 13.80 -2.08
CA TYR A 80 5.41 13.08 -2.47
C TYR A 80 5.41 12.72 -3.95
N CYS A 81 4.31 12.16 -4.46
CA CYS A 81 4.20 11.78 -5.87
C CYS A 81 4.41 12.99 -6.80
N ILE A 82 3.84 14.14 -6.46
CA ILE A 82 3.99 15.36 -7.25
C ILE A 82 5.44 15.88 -7.19
N ARG A 83 6.01 15.98 -5.99
CA ARG A 83 7.36 16.48 -5.78
C ARG A 83 8.42 15.63 -6.49
N GLU A 84 8.32 14.32 -6.36
CA GLU A 84 9.29 13.37 -6.94
C GLU A 84 8.98 13.01 -8.40
N LYS A 85 7.92 13.56 -8.98
CA LYS A 85 7.48 13.30 -10.36
C LYS A 85 7.25 11.80 -10.60
N ILE A 86 6.51 11.17 -9.69
CA ILE A 86 6.07 9.78 -9.83
C ILE A 86 5.12 9.68 -11.01
N GLU A 87 5.34 8.69 -11.88
CA GLU A 87 4.54 8.46 -13.10
C GLU A 87 3.48 7.38 -12.88
N PHE A 88 3.78 6.45 -11.96
CA PHE A 88 2.93 5.27 -11.72
C PHE A 88 2.88 4.92 -10.23
N VAL A 89 1.67 4.65 -9.72
CA VAL A 89 1.46 4.17 -8.36
C VAL A 89 0.92 2.75 -8.40
N TYR A 90 1.69 1.81 -7.87
CA TYR A 90 1.26 0.44 -7.65
C TYR A 90 0.83 0.29 -6.19
N ALA A 91 -0.48 0.18 -5.95
CA ALA A 91 -1.02 0.08 -4.61
C ALA A 91 -1.45 -1.36 -4.29
N ARG A 92 -0.88 -1.91 -3.24
CA ARG A 92 -1.34 -3.18 -2.67
C ARG A 92 -2.20 -2.89 -1.45
N CYS A 93 -3.51 -2.93 -1.65
CA CYS A 93 -4.48 -2.59 -0.62
C CYS A 93 -4.96 -3.84 0.12
N PHE A 94 -4.86 -3.78 1.46
CA PHE A 94 -5.39 -4.84 2.32
C PHE A 94 -6.91 -4.70 2.52
N MET A 95 -7.43 -3.48 2.47
CA MET A 95 -8.85 -3.20 2.69
C MET A 95 -9.47 -2.55 1.46
N ASN A 96 -10.69 -2.97 1.18
CA ASN A 96 -11.48 -2.51 0.05
C ASN A 96 -11.69 -0.98 0.06
N ALA A 97 -11.87 -0.46 -1.14
CA ALA A 97 -12.13 0.91 -1.55
C ALA A 97 -12.79 1.80 -0.49
N THR A 98 -11.99 2.39 0.40
CA THR A 98 -12.47 3.43 1.30
C THR A 98 -12.68 4.74 0.51
N PRO A 99 -13.60 5.62 0.92
CA PRO A 99 -13.79 6.93 0.28
C PRO A 99 -12.50 7.74 0.19
N PHE A 100 -11.62 7.61 1.18
CA PHE A 100 -10.31 8.28 1.21
C PHE A 100 -9.37 7.76 0.13
N LEU A 101 -9.31 6.45 -0.05
CA LEU A 101 -8.52 5.81 -1.10
C LEU A 101 -9.03 6.16 -2.50
N ILE A 102 -10.34 6.12 -2.70
CA ILE A 102 -10.98 6.52 -3.97
C ILE A 102 -10.65 7.97 -4.30
N ARG A 103 -10.73 8.86 -3.31
CA ARG A 103 -10.38 10.28 -3.50
C ARG A 103 -8.90 10.44 -3.86
N PHE A 104 -8.02 9.67 -3.24
CA PHE A 104 -6.59 9.66 -3.55
C PHE A 104 -6.34 9.25 -4.99
N PHE A 105 -6.90 8.13 -5.46
CA PHE A 105 -6.75 7.70 -6.85
C PHE A 105 -7.34 8.70 -7.86
N LYS A 106 -8.48 9.33 -7.53
CA LYS A 106 -9.04 10.40 -8.35
C LYS A 106 -8.09 11.60 -8.47
N LYS A 107 -7.38 11.96 -7.39
CA LYS A 107 -6.37 13.01 -7.42
C LYS A 107 -5.16 12.63 -8.28
N LEU A 108 -4.64 11.41 -8.14
CA LEU A 108 -3.56 10.89 -8.98
C LEU A 108 -3.92 10.96 -10.46
N ARG A 109 -5.11 10.47 -10.82
CA ARG A 109 -5.61 10.50 -12.20
C ARG A 109 -5.69 11.92 -12.75
N LYS A 110 -6.18 12.88 -11.96
CA LYS A 110 -6.24 14.30 -12.36
C LYS A 110 -4.86 14.92 -12.59
N ALA A 111 -3.86 14.43 -11.87
CA ALA A 111 -2.47 14.84 -12.02
C ALA A 111 -1.72 14.10 -13.15
N GLY A 112 -2.40 13.23 -13.90
CA GLY A 112 -1.78 12.43 -14.97
C GLY A 112 -0.95 11.24 -14.46
N ILE A 113 -1.06 10.89 -13.19
CA ILE A 113 -0.35 9.74 -12.60
C ILE A 113 -1.21 8.49 -12.76
N HIS A 114 -0.65 7.49 -13.44
CA HIS A 114 -1.31 6.19 -13.57
C HIS A 114 -1.30 5.42 -12.27
N SER A 115 -2.33 4.64 -12.01
CA SER A 115 -2.39 3.83 -10.81
C SER A 115 -3.07 2.49 -11.04
N VAL A 116 -2.58 1.46 -10.36
CA VAL A 116 -3.19 0.13 -10.29
C VAL A 116 -3.30 -0.30 -8.84
N THR A 117 -4.35 -1.04 -8.54
CA THR A 117 -4.56 -1.62 -7.22
C THR A 117 -4.52 -3.14 -7.34
N GLU A 118 -3.56 -3.76 -6.66
CA GLU A 118 -3.58 -5.21 -6.45
C GLU A 118 -4.56 -5.53 -5.32
N ILE A 119 -5.58 -6.29 -5.63
CA ILE A 119 -6.46 -6.88 -4.63
C ILE A 119 -5.86 -8.24 -4.29
N PRO A 120 -5.34 -8.44 -3.05
CA PRO A 120 -4.84 -9.74 -2.66
C PRO A 120 -5.93 -10.77 -2.88
N THR A 121 -5.62 -11.82 -3.61
CA THR A 121 -6.52 -12.95 -3.78
C THR A 121 -6.81 -13.52 -2.40
N TYR A 122 -8.03 -13.33 -1.92
CA TYR A 122 -8.55 -14.20 -0.89
C TYR A 122 -8.56 -15.60 -1.51
N GLU A 123 -7.95 -16.56 -0.84
CA GLU A 123 -8.22 -17.95 -1.14
C GLU A 123 -9.72 -18.17 -0.87
N LYS A 124 -10.52 -17.98 -1.91
CA LYS A 124 -11.89 -18.44 -1.92
C LYS A 124 -11.82 -19.96 -2.07
N TYR A 125 -11.77 -20.66 -0.99
CA TYR A 125 -12.24 -22.04 -0.98
C TYR A 125 -13.75 -21.96 -1.19
N GLN A 126 -14.18 -22.12 -2.42
CA GLN A 126 -15.57 -22.41 -2.72
C GLN A 126 -15.75 -23.91 -2.48
N ASP A 127 -16.09 -24.30 -1.28
CA ASP A 127 -16.68 -25.59 -1.05
C ASP A 127 -18.13 -25.53 -1.57
N VAL A 128 -18.35 -26.14 -2.73
CA VAL A 128 -19.68 -26.36 -3.26
C VAL A 128 -20.19 -27.65 -2.64
N ASP A 129 -21.22 -27.55 -1.82
CA ASP A 129 -21.86 -28.75 -1.28
C ASP A 129 -22.60 -29.54 -2.40
N VAL A 130 -22.98 -30.75 -2.09
CA VAL A 130 -23.70 -31.63 -3.00
C VAL A 130 -25.04 -31.06 -3.52
N ASN A 131 -25.52 -29.97 -2.96
CA ASN A 131 -26.77 -29.27 -3.35
C ASN A 131 -26.46 -27.95 -4.09
N GLY A 132 -25.23 -27.70 -4.48
CA GLY A 132 -24.81 -26.49 -5.20
C GLY A 132 -24.77 -25.20 -4.37
N ARG A 133 -24.76 -25.30 -3.03
CA ARG A 133 -24.63 -24.15 -2.15
C ARG A 133 -23.16 -23.77 -2.01
N VAL A 134 -22.87 -22.51 -2.26
CA VAL A 134 -21.53 -21.95 -2.15
C VAL A 134 -21.33 -21.45 -0.72
N TRP A 135 -20.38 -22.02 0.01
CA TRP A 135 -19.93 -21.52 1.30
C TRP A 135 -18.70 -20.66 1.09
N ILE A 136 -18.77 -19.40 1.52
CA ILE A 136 -17.62 -18.50 1.53
C ILE A 136 -17.03 -18.57 2.93
N ASN A 137 -15.95 -19.32 3.10
CA ASN A 137 -15.15 -19.27 4.31
C ASN A 137 -14.20 -18.08 4.22
N ILE A 138 -14.48 -17.03 4.99
CA ILE A 138 -13.58 -15.91 5.19
C ILE A 138 -12.74 -16.28 6.44
N LYS A 139 -11.50 -16.70 6.23
CA LYS A 139 -10.50 -16.79 7.30
C LYS A 139 -9.80 -15.47 7.46
#